data_23ca55fffce88efb075d778b920b6bc0
#
_entry.id   23ca55fffce88efb075d778b920b6bc0
#
_cell.length_a   1.000
_cell.length_b   1.000
_cell.length_c   1.000
_cell.angle_alpha   90.00
_cell.angle_beta   90.00
_cell.angle_gamma   90.00
#
_symmetry.space_group_name_H-M   'P 1'
#
loop_
_entity.id
_entity.type
_entity.pdbx_description
1 polymer ?
#
loop_
_entity_poly.entity_id
_entity_poly.type
_entity_poly.pdbx_seq_one_letter_code
_entity_poly.pdbx_strand_id
1 'polypeptide(L)'
;MTVHFIGAGPGDPELITVRGLRLIESCPVCLYAGSLVPEAVVAAAPADARVIDTASLTLDDIIDEIVAAHDKGQDVARVHSGDPSLYGAIAEQIRRLKALGIDYRIVPGVSAYAAAAAGLGIELTVPEVAQSLILTRTAMKSSAMPPGEELTSLGRTGATLAIHLSVRNLRQIERDLVPFYGEDCPVIVAYRVGWPDEDYIHGTLSDIRAKVQEAKITRTALIFVGPALAQTADFRDSALYDAAHALSLIHI
;
A
#
# COMPACT_ATOMS: atom_id res chain seq x y z
N MET A 1 -16.25 -23.99 -2.67
CA MET A 1 -15.17 -23.30 -1.92
C MET A 1 -14.82 -21.98 -2.59
N THR A 2 -14.33 -21.02 -1.81
CA THR A 2 -13.96 -19.68 -2.30
C THR A 2 -12.58 -19.29 -1.78
N VAL A 3 -11.76 -18.68 -2.62
CA VAL A 3 -10.50 -18.03 -2.21
C VAL A 3 -10.78 -16.57 -1.87
N HIS A 4 -10.51 -16.15 -0.65
CA HIS A 4 -10.67 -14.79 -0.18
C HIS A 4 -9.31 -14.08 -0.16
N PHE A 5 -9.06 -13.17 -1.11
CA PHE A 5 -7.91 -12.27 -1.07
C PHE A 5 -8.18 -11.17 -0.06
N ILE A 6 -7.51 -11.20 1.08
CA ILE A 6 -7.80 -10.36 2.24
C ILE A 6 -6.68 -9.37 2.47
N GLY A 7 -6.99 -8.08 2.56
CA GLY A 7 -6.05 -7.06 3.01
C GLY A 7 -5.89 -7.08 4.52
N ALA A 8 -4.67 -7.32 4.99
CA ALA A 8 -4.32 -7.35 6.40
C ALA A 8 -4.08 -5.97 7.03
N GLY A 9 -4.11 -4.90 6.22
CA GLY A 9 -3.58 -3.62 6.66
C GLY A 9 -2.05 -3.54 6.56
N PRO A 10 -1.45 -2.39 6.93
CA PRO A 10 -0.03 -2.11 6.67
C PRO A 10 0.93 -2.77 7.68
N GLY A 11 0.45 -3.11 8.89
CA GLY A 11 1.28 -3.68 9.95
C GLY A 11 0.57 -3.80 11.28
N ASP A 12 -0.25 -2.82 11.66
CA ASP A 12 -1.06 -2.87 12.88
C ASP A 12 -2.22 -3.87 12.69
N PRO A 13 -2.33 -4.91 13.54
CA PRO A 13 -3.42 -5.87 13.50
C PRO A 13 -4.82 -5.25 13.68
N GLU A 14 -4.94 -4.11 14.36
CA GLU A 14 -6.21 -3.41 14.53
C GLU A 14 -6.71 -2.71 13.26
N LEU A 15 -5.83 -2.56 12.26
CA LEU A 15 -6.18 -1.98 10.95
C LEU A 15 -6.71 -3.01 9.95
N ILE A 16 -6.95 -4.25 10.38
CA ILE A 16 -7.68 -5.21 9.56
C ILE A 16 -9.17 -4.85 9.50
N THR A 17 -9.79 -5.09 8.35
CA THR A 17 -11.25 -4.93 8.28
C THR A 17 -11.97 -6.02 9.05
N VAL A 18 -13.12 -5.70 9.67
CA VAL A 18 -13.98 -6.69 10.37
C VAL A 18 -14.33 -7.87 9.45
N ARG A 19 -14.55 -7.62 8.15
CA ARG A 19 -14.81 -8.69 7.17
C ARG A 19 -13.59 -9.57 6.97
N GLY A 20 -12.40 -8.98 6.84
CA GLY A 20 -11.14 -9.71 6.67
C GLY A 20 -10.87 -10.62 7.86
N LEU A 21 -11.00 -10.09 9.07
CA LEU A 21 -10.79 -10.84 10.31
C LEU A 21 -11.75 -12.05 10.41
N ARG A 22 -13.06 -11.84 10.21
CA ARG A 22 -14.05 -12.93 10.26
C ARG A 22 -13.78 -14.04 9.24
N LEU A 23 -13.25 -13.70 8.08
CA LEU A 23 -12.88 -14.69 7.07
C LEU A 23 -11.63 -15.48 7.47
N ILE A 24 -10.63 -14.83 8.08
CA ILE A 24 -9.47 -15.53 8.64
C ILE A 24 -9.91 -16.49 9.74
N GLU A 25 -10.78 -16.04 10.65
CA GLU A 25 -11.33 -16.84 11.76
C GLU A 25 -12.16 -18.05 11.30
N SER A 26 -12.66 -18.04 10.07
CA SER A 26 -13.56 -19.11 9.56
C SER A 26 -12.93 -20.02 8.52
N CYS A 27 -11.83 -19.63 7.88
CA CYS A 27 -11.21 -20.41 6.82
C CYS A 27 -10.30 -21.52 7.38
N PRO A 28 -10.47 -22.79 6.94
CA PRO A 28 -9.61 -23.90 7.36
C PRO A 28 -8.21 -23.85 6.73
N VAL A 29 -7.97 -22.99 5.76
CA VAL A 29 -6.65 -22.77 5.14
C VAL A 29 -6.35 -21.27 5.11
N CYS A 30 -5.20 -20.87 5.64
CA CYS A 30 -4.71 -19.50 5.63
C CYS A 30 -3.32 -19.44 4.98
N LEU A 31 -3.23 -18.75 3.83
CA LEU A 31 -1.98 -18.52 3.10
C LEU A 31 -1.59 -17.05 3.25
N TYR A 32 -0.39 -16.72 3.74
CA TYR A 32 0.02 -15.35 3.97
C TYR A 32 1.47 -15.09 3.56
N ALA A 33 1.81 -13.83 3.27
CA ALA A 33 3.18 -13.43 2.95
C ALA A 33 3.88 -12.96 4.23
N GLY A 34 4.55 -13.86 4.95
CA GLY A 34 5.09 -13.68 6.30
C GLY A 34 6.09 -12.54 6.47
N SER A 35 6.74 -12.09 5.39
CA SER A 35 7.65 -10.95 5.46
C SER A 35 6.96 -9.58 5.63
N LEU A 36 5.64 -9.50 5.38
CA LEU A 36 4.88 -8.25 5.32
C LEU A 36 3.53 -8.31 6.07
N VAL A 37 3.09 -9.48 6.51
CA VAL A 37 1.86 -9.68 7.29
C VAL A 37 2.25 -10.08 8.71
N PRO A 38 1.83 -9.34 9.75
CA PRO A 38 2.12 -9.70 11.13
C PRO A 38 1.52 -11.06 11.52
N GLU A 39 2.24 -11.84 12.30
CA GLU A 39 1.75 -13.12 12.85
C GLU A 39 0.45 -12.92 13.65
N ALA A 40 0.31 -11.80 14.37
CA ALA A 40 -0.88 -11.48 15.14
C ALA A 40 -2.17 -11.47 14.29
N VAL A 41 -2.09 -11.10 13.00
CA VAL A 41 -3.24 -11.14 12.09
C VAL A 41 -3.64 -12.57 11.76
N VAL A 42 -2.67 -13.43 11.45
CA VAL A 42 -2.93 -14.82 11.05
C VAL A 42 -3.17 -15.76 12.24
N ALA A 43 -2.79 -15.34 13.45
CA ALA A 43 -3.10 -16.03 14.69
C ALA A 43 -4.61 -16.08 14.99
N ALA A 44 -5.42 -15.27 14.32
CA ALA A 44 -6.88 -15.35 14.38
C ALA A 44 -7.47 -16.57 13.64
N ALA A 45 -6.67 -17.29 12.83
CA ALA A 45 -7.11 -18.50 12.14
C ALA A 45 -7.49 -19.60 13.17
N PRO A 46 -8.45 -20.50 12.83
CA PRO A 46 -8.81 -21.62 13.69
C PRO A 46 -7.61 -22.46 14.12
N ALA A 47 -7.64 -23.02 15.32
CA ALA A 47 -6.51 -23.78 15.88
C ALA A 47 -6.13 -25.03 15.04
N ASP A 48 -7.08 -25.56 14.29
CA ASP A 48 -6.92 -26.68 13.35
C ASP A 48 -6.70 -26.24 11.90
N ALA A 49 -6.66 -24.92 11.64
CA ALA A 49 -6.40 -24.41 10.30
C ALA A 49 -4.96 -24.67 9.85
N ARG A 50 -4.80 -24.92 8.55
CA ARG A 50 -3.48 -24.95 7.91
C ARG A 50 -3.02 -23.53 7.62
N VAL A 51 -2.11 -22.99 8.43
CA VAL A 51 -1.51 -21.66 8.26
C VAL A 51 -0.16 -21.82 7.58
N ILE A 52 0.01 -21.26 6.38
CA ILE A 52 1.18 -21.45 5.51
C ILE A 52 1.78 -20.09 5.15
N ASP A 53 3.04 -19.87 5.51
CA ASP A 53 3.83 -18.75 5.01
C ASP A 53 4.26 -18.99 3.56
N THR A 54 3.86 -18.09 2.67
CA THR A 54 4.14 -18.17 1.24
C THR A 54 5.37 -17.37 0.81
N ALA A 55 6.15 -16.82 1.75
CA ALA A 55 7.30 -15.96 1.42
C ALA A 55 8.38 -16.69 0.59
N SER A 56 8.50 -18.02 0.74
CA SER A 56 9.45 -18.86 -0.01
C SER A 56 8.81 -19.65 -1.15
N LEU A 57 7.49 -19.55 -1.35
CA LEU A 57 6.75 -20.32 -2.34
C LEU A 57 6.70 -19.61 -3.69
N THR A 58 6.72 -20.39 -4.75
CA THR A 58 6.47 -19.92 -6.13
C THR A 58 4.96 -19.72 -6.35
N LEU A 59 4.59 -19.08 -7.47
CA LEU A 59 3.18 -18.96 -7.86
C LEU A 59 2.53 -20.34 -8.03
N ASP A 60 3.24 -21.28 -8.63
CA ASP A 60 2.73 -22.64 -8.87
C ASP A 60 2.50 -23.36 -7.53
N ASP A 61 3.43 -23.29 -6.57
CA ASP A 61 3.26 -23.85 -5.22
C ASP A 61 2.03 -23.27 -4.51
N ILE A 62 1.81 -21.95 -4.62
CA ILE A 62 0.64 -21.29 -4.03
C ILE A 62 -0.67 -21.78 -4.67
N ILE A 63 -0.69 -21.95 -5.99
CA ILE A 63 -1.87 -22.48 -6.69
C ILE A 63 -2.11 -23.93 -6.32
N ASP A 64 -1.08 -24.76 -6.19
CA ASP A 64 -1.19 -26.16 -5.77
C ASP A 64 -1.81 -26.28 -4.36
N GLU A 65 -1.42 -25.40 -3.41
CA GLU A 65 -2.04 -25.34 -2.08
C GLU A 65 -3.52 -24.97 -2.14
N ILE A 66 -3.90 -24.05 -3.03
CA ILE A 66 -5.28 -23.65 -3.25
C ILE A 66 -6.09 -24.79 -3.88
N VAL A 67 -5.54 -25.49 -4.88
CA VAL A 67 -6.17 -26.66 -5.51
C VAL A 67 -6.38 -27.77 -4.49
N ALA A 68 -5.37 -28.07 -3.67
CA ALA A 68 -5.50 -29.07 -2.60
C ALA A 68 -6.58 -28.73 -1.57
N ALA A 69 -6.84 -27.43 -1.31
CA ALA A 69 -7.97 -26.98 -0.50
C ALA A 69 -9.30 -27.11 -1.26
N HIS A 70 -9.32 -26.78 -2.57
CA HIS A 70 -10.49 -26.88 -3.43
C HIS A 70 -11.02 -28.31 -3.51
N ASP A 71 -10.15 -29.28 -3.69
CA ASP A 71 -10.50 -30.72 -3.76
C ASP A 71 -11.18 -31.23 -2.47
N LYS A 72 -10.92 -30.54 -1.35
CA LYS A 72 -11.54 -30.83 -0.05
C LYS A 72 -12.75 -29.96 0.25
N GLY A 73 -13.16 -29.06 -0.66
CA GLY A 73 -14.24 -28.12 -0.45
C GLY A 73 -13.96 -27.05 0.62
N GLN A 74 -12.68 -26.79 0.93
CA GLN A 74 -12.24 -25.89 1.99
C GLN A 74 -12.03 -24.48 1.46
N ASP A 75 -12.60 -23.46 2.13
CA ASP A 75 -12.34 -22.06 1.83
C ASP A 75 -10.91 -21.66 2.23
N VAL A 76 -10.34 -20.71 1.49
CA VAL A 76 -8.96 -20.24 1.68
C VAL A 76 -8.94 -18.75 1.99
N ALA A 77 -8.34 -18.36 3.11
CA ALA A 77 -7.94 -16.99 3.41
C ALA A 77 -6.54 -16.75 2.79
N ARG A 78 -6.47 -15.97 1.71
CA ARG A 78 -5.22 -15.52 1.08
C ARG A 78 -4.91 -14.11 1.53
N VAL A 79 -4.05 -13.97 2.55
CA VAL A 79 -3.80 -12.72 3.28
C VAL A 79 -2.62 -11.97 2.67
N HIS A 80 -2.85 -10.69 2.35
CA HIS A 80 -1.89 -9.78 1.75
C HIS A 80 -1.67 -8.56 2.65
N SER A 81 -0.46 -8.00 2.66
CA SER A 81 -0.18 -6.73 3.33
C SER A 81 -0.92 -5.57 2.66
N GLY A 82 -1.36 -4.60 3.43
CA GLY A 82 -2.08 -3.43 2.95
C GLY A 82 -3.41 -3.80 2.31
N ASP A 83 -3.62 -3.33 1.09
CA ASP A 83 -4.75 -3.67 0.22
C ASP A 83 -4.28 -4.59 -0.92
N PRO A 84 -4.96 -5.72 -1.19
CA PRO A 84 -4.55 -6.66 -2.24
C PRO A 84 -4.53 -6.06 -3.65
N SER A 85 -5.31 -5.01 -3.91
CA SER A 85 -5.39 -4.37 -5.23
C SER A 85 -4.20 -3.46 -5.55
N LEU A 86 -3.36 -3.13 -4.54
CA LEU A 86 -2.19 -2.26 -4.69
C LEU A 86 -0.89 -3.06 -4.52
N TYR A 87 -0.25 -3.40 -5.62
CA TYR A 87 1.02 -4.16 -5.66
C TYR A 87 0.97 -5.53 -4.97
N GLY A 88 -0.25 -6.08 -4.78
CA GLY A 88 -0.47 -7.36 -4.08
C GLY A 88 -0.18 -8.60 -4.91
N ALA A 89 0.19 -8.47 -6.20
CA ALA A 89 0.47 -9.59 -7.10
C ALA A 89 -0.68 -10.63 -7.12
N ILE A 90 -1.94 -10.15 -7.12
CA ILE A 90 -3.12 -11.02 -7.15
C ILE A 90 -3.64 -11.28 -8.58
N ALA A 91 -3.28 -10.46 -9.54
CA ALA A 91 -3.82 -10.56 -10.90
C ALA A 91 -3.46 -11.89 -11.58
N GLU A 92 -2.23 -12.35 -11.44
CA GLU A 92 -1.76 -13.64 -11.94
C GLU A 92 -2.40 -14.81 -11.18
N GLN A 93 -2.58 -14.71 -9.86
CA GLN A 93 -3.30 -15.71 -9.08
C GLN A 93 -4.76 -15.82 -9.55
N ILE A 94 -5.47 -14.69 -9.67
CA ILE A 94 -6.85 -14.63 -10.16
C ILE A 94 -6.97 -15.24 -11.56
N ARG A 95 -6.03 -14.97 -12.47
CA ARG A 95 -6.02 -15.56 -13.82
C ARG A 95 -5.94 -17.09 -13.76
N ARG A 96 -5.10 -17.64 -12.86
CA ARG A 96 -4.98 -19.10 -12.66
C ARG A 96 -6.26 -19.70 -12.07
N LEU A 97 -6.85 -19.05 -11.04
CA LEU A 97 -8.09 -19.51 -10.42
C LEU A 97 -9.25 -19.54 -11.42
N LYS A 98 -9.37 -18.49 -12.26
CA LYS A 98 -10.37 -18.48 -13.34
C LYS A 98 -10.23 -19.64 -14.31
N ALA A 99 -8.99 -19.96 -14.70
CA ALA A 99 -8.71 -21.08 -15.61
C ALA A 99 -9.06 -22.44 -14.98
N LEU A 100 -9.00 -22.54 -13.65
CA LEU A 100 -9.34 -23.74 -12.88
C LEU A 100 -10.82 -23.80 -12.45
N GLY A 101 -11.62 -22.76 -12.75
CA GLY A 101 -13.03 -22.67 -12.32
C GLY A 101 -13.19 -22.48 -10.80
N ILE A 102 -12.17 -21.96 -10.12
CA ILE A 102 -12.18 -21.73 -8.67
C ILE A 102 -12.71 -20.33 -8.38
N ASP A 103 -13.73 -20.22 -7.55
CA ASP A 103 -14.32 -18.95 -7.13
C ASP A 103 -13.36 -18.15 -6.23
N TYR A 104 -13.39 -16.83 -6.37
CA TYR A 104 -12.63 -15.92 -5.52
C TYR A 104 -13.39 -14.65 -5.17
N ARG A 105 -12.99 -14.00 -4.08
CA ARG A 105 -13.45 -12.68 -3.67
C ARG A 105 -12.27 -11.84 -3.18
N ILE A 106 -12.34 -10.51 -3.36
CA ILE A 106 -11.36 -9.57 -2.83
C ILE A 106 -12.01 -8.82 -1.68
N VAL A 107 -11.31 -8.77 -0.55
CA VAL A 107 -11.70 -8.02 0.64
C VAL A 107 -10.66 -6.91 0.81
N PRO A 108 -11.04 -5.64 0.70
CA PRO A 108 -10.10 -4.53 0.79
C PRO A 108 -9.44 -4.46 2.17
N GLY A 109 -8.27 -3.86 2.21
CA GLY A 109 -7.53 -3.55 3.44
C GLY A 109 -7.13 -2.08 3.52
N VAL A 110 -6.65 -1.64 4.67
CA VAL A 110 -6.08 -0.31 4.83
C VAL A 110 -4.72 -0.27 4.12
N SER A 111 -4.60 0.58 3.11
CA SER A 111 -3.36 0.74 2.36
C SER A 111 -2.29 1.48 3.16
N ALA A 112 -1.01 1.16 2.92
CA ALA A 112 0.11 1.77 3.63
C ALA A 112 0.14 3.30 3.49
N TYR A 113 -0.25 3.86 2.34
CA TYR A 113 -0.28 5.33 2.17
C TYR A 113 -1.34 6.00 3.05
N ALA A 114 -2.50 5.38 3.23
CA ALA A 114 -3.57 5.92 4.06
C ALA A 114 -3.21 5.85 5.55
N ALA A 115 -2.63 4.73 5.98
CA ALA A 115 -2.16 4.57 7.36
C ALA A 115 -0.98 5.50 7.67
N ALA A 116 -0.04 5.68 6.73
CA ALA A 116 1.06 6.63 6.90
C ALA A 116 0.57 8.08 7.02
N ALA A 117 -0.41 8.49 6.22
CA ALA A 117 -1.03 9.81 6.34
C ALA A 117 -1.70 10.01 7.69
N ALA A 118 -2.40 8.98 8.20
CA ALA A 118 -2.99 9.00 9.53
C ALA A 118 -1.94 9.10 10.65
N GLY A 119 -0.85 8.31 10.57
CA GLY A 119 0.26 8.36 11.52
C GLY A 119 1.00 9.70 11.52
N LEU A 120 1.08 10.36 10.37
CA LEU A 120 1.62 11.71 10.21
C LEU A 120 0.64 12.81 10.64
N GLY A 121 -0.66 12.52 10.78
CA GLY A 121 -1.69 13.49 11.05
C GLY A 121 -1.92 14.50 9.91
N ILE A 122 -1.75 14.07 8.65
CA ILE A 122 -1.84 14.94 7.47
C ILE A 122 -2.94 14.51 6.52
N GLU A 123 -3.46 15.48 5.77
CA GLU A 123 -4.26 15.24 4.56
C GLU A 123 -3.35 15.31 3.32
N LEU A 124 -3.47 14.33 2.42
CA LEU A 124 -2.65 14.23 1.20
C LEU A 124 -3.20 15.09 0.04
N THR A 125 -4.43 15.58 0.18
CA THR A 125 -5.15 16.40 -0.81
C THR A 125 -5.55 17.73 -0.18
N VAL A 126 -4.75 18.77 -0.40
CA VAL A 126 -4.95 20.09 0.19
C VAL A 126 -5.46 21.06 -0.86
N PRO A 127 -6.57 21.82 -0.62
CA PRO A 127 -7.11 22.78 -1.56
C PRO A 127 -6.06 23.77 -2.05
N GLU A 128 -6.05 24.02 -3.38
CA GLU A 128 -5.12 24.92 -4.08
C GLU A 128 -3.63 24.55 -4.03
N VAL A 129 -3.25 23.53 -3.23
CA VAL A 129 -1.87 23.04 -3.11
C VAL A 129 -1.67 21.76 -3.93
N ALA A 130 -2.42 20.71 -3.65
CA ALA A 130 -2.45 19.47 -4.43
C ALA A 130 -3.78 18.74 -4.20
N GLN A 131 -4.54 18.50 -5.26
CA GLN A 131 -5.86 17.85 -5.21
C GLN A 131 -5.83 16.42 -5.75
N SER A 132 -4.64 15.93 -6.11
CA SER A 132 -4.45 14.59 -6.66
C SER A 132 -3.38 13.85 -5.89
N LEU A 133 -3.63 12.55 -5.62
CA LEU A 133 -2.67 11.61 -5.10
C LEU A 133 -2.36 10.56 -6.17
N ILE A 134 -1.10 10.44 -6.55
CA ILE A 134 -0.64 9.45 -7.52
C ILE A 134 0.11 8.34 -6.79
N LEU A 135 -0.42 7.13 -6.87
CA LEU A 135 0.23 5.91 -6.38
C LEU A 135 1.10 5.34 -7.49
N THR A 136 2.41 5.27 -7.28
CA THR A 136 3.35 4.81 -8.29
C THR A 136 4.53 4.06 -7.66
N ARG A 137 5.48 3.64 -8.49
CA ARG A 137 6.78 3.08 -8.13
C ARG A 137 7.85 3.53 -9.14
N THR A 138 9.10 3.24 -8.88
CA THR A 138 10.15 3.36 -9.90
C THR A 138 10.32 2.05 -10.68
N ALA A 139 10.91 2.12 -11.86
CA ALA A 139 11.34 0.93 -12.58
C ALA A 139 12.32 0.11 -11.72
N MET A 140 12.19 -1.20 -11.80
CA MET A 140 13.11 -2.17 -11.18
C MET A 140 13.74 -3.03 -12.27
N LYS A 141 14.84 -3.75 -11.93
CA LYS A 141 15.50 -4.65 -12.90
C LYS A 141 14.57 -5.67 -13.53
N SER A 142 13.57 -6.15 -12.76
CA SER A 142 12.61 -7.17 -13.17
C SER A 142 11.32 -6.61 -13.79
N SER A 143 11.09 -5.30 -13.73
CA SER A 143 9.82 -4.69 -14.14
C SER A 143 10.00 -3.22 -14.51
N ALA A 144 9.95 -2.94 -15.81
CA ALA A 144 9.94 -1.57 -16.33
C ALA A 144 8.65 -0.83 -15.95
N MET A 145 8.66 0.50 -16.06
CA MET A 145 7.44 1.30 -16.03
C MET A 145 6.82 1.34 -17.44
N PRO A 146 5.48 1.33 -17.55
CA PRO A 146 4.81 1.62 -18.82
C PRO A 146 5.18 3.02 -19.33
N PRO A 147 5.18 3.23 -20.66
CA PRO A 147 5.39 4.56 -21.23
C PRO A 147 4.39 5.58 -20.67
N GLY A 148 4.89 6.73 -20.23
CA GLY A 148 4.08 7.80 -19.63
C GLY A 148 3.87 7.70 -18.12
N GLU A 149 4.28 6.61 -17.49
CA GLU A 149 4.22 6.43 -16.02
C GLU A 149 5.58 6.64 -15.32
N GLU A 150 6.59 7.10 -16.06
CA GLU A 150 7.88 7.47 -15.48
C GLU A 150 7.74 8.70 -14.57
N LEU A 151 8.56 8.79 -13.53
CA LEU A 151 8.54 9.91 -12.58
C LEU A 151 8.68 11.29 -13.26
N THR A 152 9.43 11.37 -14.36
CA THR A 152 9.55 12.59 -15.17
C THR A 152 8.23 13.01 -15.85
N SER A 153 7.36 12.05 -16.17
CA SER A 153 6.02 12.32 -16.70
C SER A 153 5.04 12.69 -15.59
N LEU A 154 5.04 11.93 -14.51
CA LEU A 154 4.18 12.15 -13.35
C LEU A 154 4.51 13.44 -12.61
N GLY A 155 5.79 13.81 -12.53
CA GLY A 155 6.27 15.04 -11.88
C GLY A 155 5.69 16.32 -12.49
N ARG A 156 5.34 16.31 -13.79
CA ARG A 156 4.70 17.47 -14.46
C ARG A 156 3.33 17.82 -13.89
N THR A 157 2.68 16.92 -13.17
CA THR A 157 1.35 17.13 -12.61
C THR A 157 1.35 18.02 -11.37
N GLY A 158 2.46 18.11 -10.63
CA GLY A 158 2.54 18.78 -9.33
C GLY A 158 1.73 18.08 -8.21
N ALA A 159 1.19 16.89 -8.48
CA ALA A 159 0.38 16.12 -7.54
C ALA A 159 1.20 15.61 -6.34
N THR A 160 0.54 15.25 -5.25
CA THR A 160 1.18 14.45 -4.19
C THR A 160 1.49 13.05 -4.74
N LEU A 161 2.75 12.62 -4.65
CA LEU A 161 3.16 11.28 -5.06
C LEU A 161 3.34 10.37 -3.84
N ALA A 162 2.81 9.15 -3.91
CA ALA A 162 3.10 8.07 -2.98
C ALA A 162 3.84 6.96 -3.74
N ILE A 163 5.16 6.90 -3.56
CA ILE A 163 6.07 6.06 -4.36
C ILE A 163 6.39 4.79 -3.56
N HIS A 164 5.81 3.68 -3.99
CA HIS A 164 5.96 2.35 -3.39
C HIS A 164 7.22 1.64 -3.87
N LEU A 165 7.72 0.64 -3.11
CA LEU A 165 8.76 -0.32 -3.52
C LEU A 165 10.08 0.31 -4.00
N SER A 166 10.36 1.58 -3.68
CA SER A 166 11.38 2.39 -4.38
C SER A 166 12.42 3.02 -3.46
N VAL A 167 12.47 2.68 -2.17
CA VAL A 167 13.37 3.33 -1.20
C VAL A 167 14.86 3.18 -1.56
N ARG A 168 15.24 2.17 -2.34
CA ARG A 168 16.60 2.01 -2.86
C ARG A 168 16.93 2.93 -4.04
N ASN A 169 15.93 3.55 -4.63
CA ASN A 169 16.05 4.35 -5.86
C ASN A 169 15.95 5.87 -5.58
N LEU A 170 16.20 6.32 -4.34
CA LEU A 170 16.11 7.74 -3.95
C LEU A 170 16.92 8.67 -4.84
N ARG A 171 18.12 8.25 -5.32
CA ARG A 171 18.93 9.02 -6.28
C ARG A 171 18.19 9.24 -7.61
N GLN A 172 17.45 8.25 -8.08
CA GLN A 172 16.64 8.38 -9.29
C GLN A 172 15.46 9.30 -9.04
N ILE A 173 14.77 9.16 -7.89
CA ILE A 173 13.63 9.99 -7.49
C ILE A 173 14.04 11.46 -7.43
N GLU A 174 15.14 11.77 -6.76
CA GLU A 174 15.74 13.11 -6.70
C GLU A 174 15.98 13.67 -8.11
N ARG A 175 16.75 12.97 -8.94
CA ARG A 175 17.09 13.40 -10.31
C ARG A 175 15.85 13.65 -11.17
N ASP A 176 14.87 12.77 -11.09
CA ASP A 176 13.71 12.76 -11.99
C ASP A 176 12.61 13.75 -11.53
N LEU A 177 12.56 14.13 -10.23
CA LEU A 177 11.52 15.01 -9.69
C LEU A 177 11.98 16.44 -9.38
N VAL A 178 13.25 16.69 -9.07
CA VAL A 178 13.79 18.04 -8.81
C VAL A 178 13.44 19.05 -9.92
N PRO A 179 13.50 18.70 -11.22
CA PRO A 179 13.16 19.64 -12.29
C PRO A 179 11.70 20.14 -12.25
N PHE A 180 10.80 19.48 -11.54
CA PHE A 180 9.36 19.80 -11.50
C PHE A 180 8.93 20.31 -10.12
N TYR A 181 9.47 19.76 -9.04
CA TYR A 181 9.08 20.09 -7.67
C TYR A 181 10.07 21.05 -6.98
N GLY A 182 11.30 21.19 -7.50
CA GLY A 182 12.38 21.92 -6.82
C GLY A 182 13.11 21.08 -5.76
N GLU A 183 14.32 21.53 -5.40
CA GLU A 183 15.19 20.84 -4.42
C GLU A 183 14.62 20.84 -3.01
N ASP A 184 13.89 21.91 -2.64
CA ASP A 184 13.31 22.12 -1.32
C ASP A 184 11.92 21.45 -1.15
N CYS A 185 11.41 20.75 -2.18
CA CYS A 185 10.12 20.09 -2.09
C CYS A 185 10.11 19.07 -0.95
N PRO A 186 9.10 19.11 -0.05
CA PRO A 186 9.00 18.18 1.06
C PRO A 186 8.92 16.73 0.61
N VAL A 187 9.66 15.88 1.32
CA VAL A 187 9.64 14.42 1.16
C VAL A 187 9.54 13.77 2.54
N ILE A 188 8.68 12.77 2.66
CA ILE A 188 8.58 11.95 3.85
C ILE A 188 8.77 10.50 3.46
N VAL A 189 9.66 9.79 4.16
CA VAL A 189 9.82 8.34 4.02
C VAL A 189 9.22 7.67 5.25
N ALA A 190 8.08 7.00 5.05
CA ALA A 190 7.38 6.25 6.07
C ALA A 190 7.88 4.81 6.08
N TYR A 191 8.57 4.42 7.14
CA TYR A 191 9.15 3.11 7.33
C TYR A 191 8.27 2.25 8.21
N ARG A 192 7.97 1.03 7.77
CA ARG A 192 7.25 -0.01 8.52
C ARG A 192 5.99 0.50 9.22
N VAL A 193 5.15 1.22 8.48
CA VAL A 193 3.90 1.80 8.98
C VAL A 193 3.02 0.74 9.67
N GLY A 194 2.59 1.01 10.91
CA GLY A 194 1.80 0.11 11.74
C GLY A 194 2.61 -0.99 12.44
N TRP A 195 3.93 -1.05 12.28
CA TRP A 195 4.79 -1.98 13.02
C TRP A 195 5.37 -1.32 14.27
N PRO A 196 5.83 -2.09 15.28
CA PRO A 196 6.40 -1.52 16.50
C PRO A 196 7.64 -0.64 16.30
N ASP A 197 8.34 -0.81 15.19
CA ASP A 197 9.51 -0.03 14.77
C ASP A 197 9.18 0.95 13.64
N GLU A 198 7.93 1.42 13.59
CA GLU A 198 7.51 2.48 12.67
C GLU A 198 8.33 3.75 12.86
N ASP A 199 8.75 4.37 11.74
CA ASP A 199 9.50 5.63 11.76
C ASP A 199 9.18 6.49 10.53
N TYR A 200 9.29 7.80 10.68
CA TYR A 200 9.04 8.79 9.64
C TYR A 200 10.24 9.71 9.46
N ILE A 201 10.92 9.58 8.32
CA ILE A 201 12.08 10.42 7.97
C ILE A 201 11.59 11.61 7.16
N HIS A 202 11.70 12.81 7.72
CA HIS A 202 11.35 14.06 7.07
C HIS A 202 12.55 14.71 6.40
N GLY A 203 12.34 15.22 5.19
CA GLY A 203 13.38 15.93 4.44
C GLY A 203 12.82 16.65 3.22
N THR A 204 13.73 16.96 2.31
CA THR A 204 13.46 17.55 1.01
C THR A 204 14.01 16.64 -0.10
N LEU A 205 13.67 16.90 -1.35
CA LEU A 205 14.24 16.14 -2.47
C LEU A 205 15.77 16.16 -2.49
N SER A 206 16.39 17.24 -2.00
CA SER A 206 17.86 17.36 -1.99
C SER A 206 18.55 16.60 -0.85
N ASP A 207 17.88 16.39 0.31
CA ASP A 207 18.54 15.84 1.50
C ASP A 207 18.01 14.47 1.96
N ILE A 208 16.80 14.06 1.55
CA ILE A 208 16.13 12.84 2.03
C ILE A 208 16.98 11.58 1.82
N ARG A 209 17.75 11.51 0.73
CA ARG A 209 18.59 10.36 0.44
C ARG A 209 19.66 10.14 1.52
N ALA A 210 20.33 11.21 1.94
CA ALA A 210 21.36 11.14 2.99
C ALA A 210 20.73 10.69 4.33
N LYS A 211 19.60 11.26 4.71
CA LYS A 211 18.86 10.92 5.94
C LYS A 211 18.43 9.44 5.96
N VAL A 212 17.90 8.93 4.86
CA VAL A 212 17.48 7.51 4.75
C VAL A 212 18.70 6.56 4.79
N GLN A 213 19.84 6.97 4.23
CA GLN A 213 21.09 6.20 4.31
C GLN A 213 21.62 6.15 5.75
N GLU A 214 21.57 7.25 6.48
CA GLU A 214 21.93 7.32 7.90
C GLU A 214 21.04 6.42 8.77
N ALA A 215 19.72 6.43 8.50
CA ALA A 215 18.74 5.56 9.15
C ALA A 215 18.84 4.08 8.70
N LYS A 216 19.71 3.75 7.70
CA LYS A 216 19.92 2.40 7.15
C LYS A 216 18.65 1.73 6.62
N ILE A 217 17.66 2.50 6.18
CA ILE A 217 16.41 1.98 5.62
C ILE A 217 16.64 1.53 4.18
N THR A 218 16.37 0.25 3.89
CA THR A 218 16.60 -0.36 2.57
C THR A 218 15.40 -1.08 1.99
N ARG A 219 14.31 -1.22 2.76
CA ARG A 219 13.08 -1.94 2.37
C ARG A 219 11.90 -1.51 3.23
N THR A 220 10.71 -1.95 2.88
CA THR A 220 9.46 -1.77 3.66
C THR A 220 9.21 -0.30 4.00
N ALA A 221 9.39 0.57 3.01
CA ALA A 221 9.18 2.01 3.16
C ALA A 221 8.41 2.57 1.97
N LEU A 222 7.57 3.56 2.27
CA LEU A 222 6.79 4.34 1.32
C LEU A 222 7.36 5.76 1.29
N ILE A 223 7.46 6.35 0.09
CA ILE A 223 8.02 7.69 -0.08
C ILE A 223 6.89 8.61 -0.54
N PHE A 224 6.61 9.64 0.24
CA PHE A 224 5.75 10.74 -0.19
C PHE A 224 6.59 11.90 -0.73
N VAL A 225 6.14 12.51 -1.82
CA VAL A 225 6.73 13.71 -2.40
C VAL A 225 5.62 14.68 -2.78
N GLY A 226 5.73 15.93 -2.39
CA GLY A 226 4.80 16.95 -2.84
C GLY A 226 4.60 18.11 -1.87
N PRO A 227 4.10 19.26 -2.36
CA PRO A 227 3.93 20.47 -1.56
C PRO A 227 2.90 20.33 -0.43
N ALA A 228 1.90 19.44 -0.56
CA ALA A 228 0.91 19.19 0.49
C ALA A 228 1.52 18.66 1.80
N LEU A 229 2.75 18.11 1.75
CA LEU A 229 3.44 17.59 2.92
C LEU A 229 4.05 18.68 3.81
N ALA A 230 4.13 19.92 3.32
CA ALA A 230 4.72 21.04 4.09
C ALA A 230 3.89 21.46 5.30
N GLN A 231 2.59 21.10 5.35
CA GLN A 231 1.65 21.47 6.42
C GLN A 231 1.70 22.97 6.76
N THR A 232 1.85 23.80 5.73
CA THR A 232 1.84 25.27 5.93
C THR A 232 0.45 25.70 6.39
N ALA A 233 0.38 26.66 7.32
CA ALA A 233 -0.88 27.21 7.83
C ALA A 233 -1.66 28.02 6.77
N ASP A 234 -1.03 28.34 5.65
CA ASP A 234 -1.52 29.26 4.63
C ASP A 234 -2.17 28.52 3.43
N PHE A 235 -3.04 27.53 3.66
CA PHE A 235 -3.89 26.97 2.62
C PHE A 235 -5.33 27.46 2.78
N ARG A 236 -6.07 27.53 1.68
CA ARG A 236 -7.46 27.95 1.68
C ARG A 236 -8.37 26.91 2.34
N ASP A 237 -9.29 27.38 3.19
CA ASP A 237 -10.32 26.53 3.75
C ASP A 237 -11.17 25.86 2.64
N SER A 238 -11.58 24.64 2.89
CA SER A 238 -12.51 23.95 1.98
C SER A 238 -13.83 24.68 1.89
N ALA A 239 -14.34 24.88 0.67
CA ALA A 239 -15.66 25.45 0.43
C ALA A 239 -16.81 24.66 1.11
N LEU A 240 -16.56 23.43 1.56
CA LEU A 240 -17.51 22.63 2.35
C LEU A 240 -17.89 23.28 3.66
N TYR A 241 -17.00 24.10 4.25
CA TYR A 241 -17.21 24.78 5.52
C TYR A 241 -17.56 26.26 5.37
N ASP A 242 -17.69 26.74 4.13
CA ASP A 242 -18.11 28.11 3.85
C ASP A 242 -19.62 28.27 4.13
N ALA A 243 -19.95 29.13 5.09
CA ALA A 243 -21.35 29.39 5.46
C ALA A 243 -22.21 29.97 4.30
N ALA A 244 -21.57 30.56 3.28
CA ALA A 244 -22.22 31.03 2.06
C ALA A 244 -22.41 29.91 1.02
N HIS A 245 -21.79 28.74 1.22
CA HIS A 245 -21.92 27.59 0.32
C HIS A 245 -23.17 26.78 0.68
N ALA A 246 -24.26 27.00 -0.07
CA ALA A 246 -25.44 26.11 0.03
C ALA A 246 -25.06 24.72 -0.49
N LEU A 247 -24.94 23.73 0.43
CA LEU A 247 -24.84 22.32 0.09
C LEU A 247 -26.14 21.91 -0.63
N SER A 248 -26.21 22.07 -1.95
CA SER A 248 -27.13 21.27 -2.75
C SER A 248 -26.69 19.82 -2.56
N LEU A 249 -27.58 18.97 -2.02
CA LEU A 249 -27.37 17.56 -1.74
C LEU A 249 -26.48 16.91 -2.81
N ILE A 250 -25.20 16.75 -2.53
CA ILE A 250 -24.29 15.95 -3.34
C ILE A 250 -24.53 14.52 -2.90
N HIS A 251 -25.30 13.79 -3.69
CA HIS A 251 -25.36 12.33 -3.57
C HIS A 251 -24.04 11.79 -4.10
N ILE A 252 -23.19 11.25 -3.20
CA ILE A 252 -22.08 10.39 -3.54
C ILE A 252 -22.58 8.96 -3.72
#